data_2cf623a254e8bd9116acc5c1b085a720
#
_entry.id   2cf623a254e8bd9116acc5c1b085a720
#
_cell.length_a   1.000
_cell.length_b   1.000
_cell.length_c   1.000
_cell.angle_alpha   90.00
_cell.angle_beta   90.00
_cell.angle_gamma   90.00
#
_symmetry.space_group_name_H-M   'P 1'
#
loop_
_entity.id
_entity.type
_entity.pdbx_description
1 polymer ?
#
loop_
_entity_poly.entity_id
_entity_poly.type
_entity_poly.pdbx_seq_one_letter_code
_entity_poly.pdbx_strand_id
1 'polypeptide(L)'
;GSTGDGYALARAAGHTVTPIFPALVPLVTREAWVKDVQGLSLRNVRASLCHNGKKEQHFFGEMLFTHFGVTGPIILQLSRRASELLAAGVQELSLHLNLKPALTHEKLRDRLDRDFAKYEQKHLHNGMMDLLPKCLIDIVLSAAQLSPDSIVGHISSKQRECLVRTLQALPLTIVGTRPLSEAIVTAGGVATREIDPRTMASKLVHGLYFAGELVDVDAYTGGYNLQAAFS
;
A
#
# COMPACT_ATOMS: atom_id res chain seq x y z
N GLY A 1 4.38 18.91 -15.53
CA GLY A 1 3.47 18.11 -15.89
C GLY A 1 2.55 18.31 -17.07
N SER A 2 2.10 17.21 -17.60
CA SER A 2 1.09 17.15 -18.66
C SER A 2 -0.28 17.57 -18.08
N THR A 3 -1.07 18.30 -18.88
CA THR A 3 -2.44 18.71 -18.56
C THR A 3 -3.49 17.67 -18.96
N GLY A 4 -3.07 16.60 -19.67
CA GLY A 4 -3.95 15.56 -20.17
C GLY A 4 -4.63 15.90 -21.51
N ASP A 5 -4.15 16.92 -22.21
CA ASP A 5 -4.72 17.36 -23.50
C ASP A 5 -4.72 16.24 -24.56
N GLY A 6 -3.70 15.37 -24.50
CA GLY A 6 -3.62 14.19 -25.39
C GLY A 6 -4.82 13.25 -25.27
N TYR A 7 -5.40 13.09 -24.09
CA TYR A 7 -6.61 12.30 -23.92
C TYR A 7 -7.84 12.97 -24.55
N ALA A 8 -7.91 14.31 -24.46
CA ALA A 8 -8.98 15.07 -25.12
C ALA A 8 -8.87 14.98 -26.63
N LEU A 9 -7.67 15.12 -27.20
CA LEU A 9 -7.41 14.96 -28.62
C LEU A 9 -7.73 13.55 -29.13
N ALA A 10 -7.33 12.51 -28.36
CA ALA A 10 -7.65 11.13 -28.71
C ALA A 10 -9.17 10.87 -28.77
N ARG A 11 -9.94 11.39 -27.77
CA ARG A 11 -11.40 11.32 -27.77
C ARG A 11 -12.02 12.06 -28.97
N ALA A 12 -11.50 13.26 -29.29
CA ALA A 12 -11.96 14.03 -30.44
C ALA A 12 -11.68 13.31 -31.77
N ALA A 13 -10.62 12.52 -31.85
CA ALA A 13 -10.29 11.65 -32.98
C ALA A 13 -11.10 10.32 -32.99
N GLY A 14 -12.03 10.12 -32.07
CA GLY A 14 -12.91 8.95 -32.02
C GLY A 14 -12.37 7.76 -31.24
N HIS A 15 -11.24 7.91 -30.53
CA HIS A 15 -10.65 6.84 -29.71
C HIS A 15 -11.33 6.69 -28.37
N THR A 16 -11.43 5.44 -27.92
CA THR A 16 -11.81 5.12 -26.54
C THR A 16 -10.65 5.44 -25.60
N VAL A 17 -10.91 6.28 -24.60
CA VAL A 17 -9.98 6.53 -23.50
C VAL A 17 -10.58 5.90 -22.24
N THR A 18 -9.90 4.89 -21.70
CA THR A 18 -10.28 4.21 -20.47
C THR A 18 -10.22 5.18 -19.27
N PRO A 19 -10.87 4.87 -18.14
CA PRO A 19 -10.80 5.72 -16.95
C PRO A 19 -9.37 5.99 -16.51
N ILE A 20 -9.08 7.27 -16.27
CA ILE A 20 -7.77 7.74 -15.84
C ILE A 20 -7.75 7.83 -14.31
N PHE A 21 -6.77 7.20 -13.67
CA PHE A 21 -6.57 7.28 -12.23
C PHE A 21 -5.07 7.22 -11.86
N PRO A 22 -4.70 7.71 -10.66
CA PRO A 22 -3.30 7.70 -10.24
C PRO A 22 -2.82 6.27 -9.98
N ALA A 23 -1.62 5.94 -10.45
CA ALA A 23 -0.90 4.72 -10.11
C ALA A 23 0.49 5.06 -9.57
N LEU A 24 1.07 4.15 -8.80
CA LEU A 24 2.32 4.38 -8.08
C LEU A 24 2.25 5.70 -7.27
N VAL A 25 1.23 5.80 -6.43
CA VAL A 25 0.87 6.98 -5.67
C VAL A 25 0.74 6.64 -4.18
N PRO A 26 1.09 7.55 -3.24
CA PRO A 26 0.85 7.32 -1.82
C PRO A 26 -0.63 7.12 -1.49
N LEU A 27 -0.91 6.32 -0.46
CA LEU A 27 -2.26 6.02 0.01
C LEU A 27 -2.58 6.83 1.27
N VAL A 28 -3.80 7.37 1.30
CA VAL A 28 -4.34 8.11 2.44
C VAL A 28 -5.07 7.16 3.37
N THR A 29 -4.77 7.25 4.68
CA THR A 29 -5.39 6.40 5.70
C THR A 29 -6.32 7.20 6.60
N ARG A 30 -7.29 6.50 7.22
CA ARG A 30 -8.21 7.08 8.21
C ARG A 30 -7.53 7.33 9.55
N GLU A 31 -6.59 6.48 9.93
CA GLU A 31 -5.98 6.44 11.25
C GLU A 31 -5.13 7.70 11.49
N ALA A 32 -5.52 8.49 12.49
CA ALA A 32 -4.83 9.74 12.82
C ALA A 32 -3.41 9.53 13.37
N TRP A 33 -3.13 8.37 13.97
CA TRP A 33 -1.83 8.06 14.56
C TRP A 33 -0.69 7.93 13.55
N VAL A 34 -0.98 7.77 12.25
CA VAL A 34 0.07 7.66 11.21
C VAL A 34 0.97 8.90 11.17
N LYS A 35 0.45 10.07 11.51
CA LYS A 35 1.22 11.33 11.63
C LYS A 35 2.24 11.29 12.76
N ASP A 36 1.95 10.55 13.84
CA ASP A 36 2.82 10.47 15.02
C ASP A 36 4.05 9.59 14.75
N VAL A 37 4.00 8.77 13.71
CA VAL A 37 5.10 7.93 13.20
C VAL A 37 5.58 8.38 11.82
N GLN A 38 5.29 9.61 11.42
CA GLN A 38 5.77 10.18 10.16
C GLN A 38 7.30 10.05 10.06
N GLY A 39 7.78 9.59 8.90
CA GLY A 39 9.20 9.36 8.65
C GLY A 39 9.71 7.98 9.10
N LEU A 40 8.89 7.18 9.80
CA LEU A 40 9.27 5.81 10.12
C LEU A 40 9.23 4.96 8.85
N SER A 41 10.38 4.41 8.48
CA SER A 41 10.52 3.41 7.43
C SER A 41 10.55 2.01 8.03
N LEU A 42 9.76 1.10 7.45
CA LEU A 42 9.74 -0.32 7.79
C LEU A 42 10.27 -1.13 6.61
N ARG A 43 11.43 -1.78 6.76
CA ARG A 43 12.14 -2.40 5.62
C ARG A 43 11.68 -3.80 5.25
N ASN A 44 11.34 -4.61 6.23
CA ASN A 44 11.04 -6.04 6.03
C ASN A 44 9.63 -6.34 6.51
N VAL A 45 8.64 -5.75 5.87
CA VAL A 45 7.22 -5.94 6.18
C VAL A 45 6.47 -6.49 4.97
N ARG A 46 5.31 -7.04 5.22
CA ARG A 46 4.36 -7.40 4.16
C ARG A 46 3.11 -6.55 4.32
N ALA A 47 2.74 -5.83 3.27
CA ALA A 47 1.48 -5.12 3.17
C ALA A 47 0.51 -5.94 2.31
N SER A 48 -0.73 -6.10 2.77
CA SER A 48 -1.79 -6.82 2.07
C SER A 48 -3.00 -5.91 1.93
N LEU A 49 -3.39 -5.60 0.70
CA LEU A 49 -4.62 -4.89 0.37
C LEU A 49 -5.78 -5.88 0.39
N CYS A 50 -6.87 -5.54 1.08
CA CYS A 50 -8.06 -6.37 1.20
C CYS A 50 -9.31 -5.55 0.91
N HIS A 51 -10.30 -6.19 0.28
CA HIS A 51 -11.62 -5.64 0.03
C HIS A 51 -12.68 -6.71 0.34
N ASN A 52 -13.72 -6.36 1.11
CA ASN A 52 -14.77 -7.28 1.54
C ASN A 52 -14.24 -8.59 2.16
N GLY A 53 -13.20 -8.50 2.98
CA GLY A 53 -12.57 -9.64 3.64
C GLY A 53 -11.71 -10.51 2.71
N LYS A 54 -11.63 -10.22 1.42
CA LYS A 54 -10.77 -10.93 0.46
C LYS A 54 -9.47 -10.17 0.26
N LYS A 55 -8.36 -10.91 0.22
CA LYS A 55 -7.04 -10.37 -0.13
C LYS A 55 -6.99 -10.13 -1.64
N GLU A 56 -6.78 -8.88 -2.03
CA GLU A 56 -6.64 -8.46 -3.43
C GLU A 56 -5.21 -8.65 -3.92
N GLN A 57 -4.25 -8.04 -3.21
CA GLN A 57 -2.83 -8.09 -3.51
C GLN A 57 -1.99 -8.00 -2.25
N HIS A 58 -0.74 -8.43 -2.32
CA HIS A 58 0.24 -8.22 -1.26
C HIS A 58 1.65 -8.13 -1.82
N PHE A 59 2.48 -7.31 -1.16
CA PHE A 59 3.91 -7.20 -1.46
C PHE A 59 4.72 -7.25 -0.18
N PHE A 60 5.96 -7.75 -0.30
CA PHE A 60 6.96 -7.76 0.74
C PHE A 60 8.05 -6.75 0.39
N GLY A 61 8.52 -5.99 1.37
CA GLY A 61 9.60 -5.02 1.18
C GLY A 61 9.52 -3.85 2.15
N GLU A 62 9.78 -2.66 1.63
CA GLU A 62 9.89 -1.43 2.39
C GLU A 62 8.67 -0.54 2.20
N MET A 63 8.24 0.09 3.31
CA MET A 63 7.21 1.13 3.33
C MET A 63 7.62 2.28 4.25
N LEU A 64 6.96 3.43 4.09
CA LEU A 64 7.19 4.64 4.86
C LEU A 64 5.85 5.21 5.35
N PHE A 65 5.79 5.61 6.61
CA PHE A 65 4.67 6.39 7.14
C PHE A 65 4.84 7.88 6.84
N THR A 66 3.74 8.52 6.47
CA THR A 66 3.64 9.96 6.22
C THR A 66 2.59 10.58 7.15
N HIS A 67 2.48 11.91 7.16
CA HIS A 67 1.45 12.59 7.97
C HIS A 67 0.01 12.33 7.51
N PHE A 68 -0.19 11.81 6.29
CA PHE A 68 -1.52 11.53 5.73
C PHE A 68 -1.80 10.03 5.56
N GLY A 69 -0.82 9.16 5.74
CA GLY A 69 -0.98 7.73 5.49
C GLY A 69 0.34 7.02 5.23
N VAL A 70 0.41 6.27 4.13
CA VAL A 70 1.55 5.39 3.83
C VAL A 70 2.03 5.52 2.39
N THR A 71 3.34 5.31 2.20
CA THR A 71 4.02 5.29 0.91
C THR A 71 5.19 4.29 0.91
N GLY A 72 6.06 4.36 -0.05
CA GLY A 72 7.22 3.48 -0.21
C GLY A 72 6.97 2.35 -1.21
N PRO A 73 8.00 1.60 -1.58
CA PRO A 73 7.98 0.69 -2.72
C PRO A 73 6.79 -0.27 -2.78
N ILE A 74 6.47 -0.96 -1.65
CA ILE A 74 5.37 -1.93 -1.64
C ILE A 74 3.99 -1.26 -1.64
N ILE A 75 3.88 -0.06 -1.08
CA ILE A 75 2.63 0.71 -1.07
C ILE A 75 2.34 1.28 -2.46
N LEU A 76 3.35 1.81 -3.13
CA LEU A 76 3.22 2.29 -4.50
C LEU A 76 2.75 1.18 -5.46
N GLN A 77 3.25 -0.05 -5.29
CA GLN A 77 2.78 -1.19 -6.07
C GLN A 77 1.32 -1.56 -5.77
N LEU A 78 0.90 -1.51 -4.49
CA LEU A 78 -0.49 -1.76 -4.09
C LEU A 78 -1.44 -0.65 -4.57
N SER A 79 -0.94 0.58 -4.70
CA SER A 79 -1.76 1.75 -4.99
C SER A 79 -2.49 1.67 -6.33
N ARG A 80 -1.92 1.01 -7.33
CA ARG A 80 -2.57 0.80 -8.64
C ARG A 80 -3.91 0.07 -8.44
N ARG A 81 -3.92 -1.05 -7.70
CA ARG A 81 -5.15 -1.80 -7.43
C ARG A 81 -6.08 -1.04 -6.49
N ALA A 82 -5.54 -0.34 -5.49
CA ALA A 82 -6.33 0.50 -4.61
C ALA A 82 -7.05 1.61 -5.39
N SER A 83 -6.35 2.32 -6.27
CA SER A 83 -6.92 3.38 -7.12
C SER A 83 -8.03 2.85 -8.04
N GLU A 84 -7.83 1.68 -8.64
CA GLU A 84 -8.84 1.03 -9.48
C GLU A 84 -10.13 0.74 -8.70
N LEU A 85 -10.02 0.17 -7.51
CA LEU A 85 -11.17 -0.13 -6.64
C LEU A 85 -11.88 1.13 -6.16
N LEU A 86 -11.11 2.15 -5.75
CA LEU A 86 -11.66 3.45 -5.34
C LEU A 86 -12.36 4.15 -6.51
N ALA A 87 -11.79 4.12 -7.71
CA ALA A 87 -12.42 4.66 -8.93
C ALA A 87 -13.70 3.90 -9.32
N ALA A 88 -13.79 2.61 -8.99
CA ALA A 88 -15.01 1.80 -9.15
C ALA A 88 -16.08 2.07 -8.08
N GLY A 89 -15.87 3.02 -7.16
CA GLY A 89 -16.83 3.43 -6.15
C GLY A 89 -16.67 2.76 -4.77
N VAL A 90 -15.62 1.97 -4.58
CA VAL A 90 -15.29 1.44 -3.25
C VAL A 90 -14.82 2.60 -2.37
N GLN A 91 -15.47 2.82 -1.24
CA GLN A 91 -15.17 3.96 -0.37
C GLN A 91 -13.99 3.70 0.57
N GLU A 92 -13.79 2.46 0.98
CA GLU A 92 -12.77 2.06 1.96
C GLU A 92 -12.16 0.71 1.60
N LEU A 93 -10.85 0.61 1.80
CA LEU A 93 -10.11 -0.63 1.64
C LEU A 93 -9.33 -0.92 2.92
N SER A 94 -9.20 -2.19 3.28
CA SER A 94 -8.36 -2.60 4.40
C SER A 94 -6.94 -2.86 3.92
N LEU A 95 -5.96 -2.27 4.62
CA LEU A 95 -4.54 -2.57 4.45
C LEU A 95 -4.04 -3.25 5.72
N HIS A 96 -3.55 -4.47 5.62
CA HIS A 96 -3.00 -5.22 6.74
C HIS A 96 -1.48 -5.27 6.63
N LEU A 97 -0.80 -4.79 7.67
CA LEU A 97 0.65 -4.79 7.75
C LEU A 97 1.12 -5.96 8.62
N ASN A 98 1.83 -6.92 8.02
CA ASN A 98 2.58 -7.90 8.79
C ASN A 98 3.97 -7.34 9.08
N LEU A 99 4.20 -7.02 10.36
CA LEU A 99 5.44 -6.41 10.85
C LEU A 99 6.57 -7.42 11.02
N LYS A 100 6.26 -8.73 11.00
CA LYS A 100 7.24 -9.84 11.21
C LYS A 100 7.00 -10.98 10.21
N PRO A 101 7.02 -10.71 8.89
CA PRO A 101 6.63 -11.70 7.87
C PRO A 101 7.58 -12.91 7.76
N ALA A 102 8.79 -12.81 8.32
CA ALA A 102 9.74 -13.93 8.37
C ALA A 102 9.40 -14.97 9.46
N LEU A 103 8.50 -14.61 10.40
CA LEU A 103 8.09 -15.48 11.48
C LEU A 103 6.71 -16.07 11.20
N THR A 104 6.59 -17.40 11.30
CA THR A 104 5.27 -18.04 11.35
C THR A 104 4.54 -17.64 12.63
N HIS A 105 3.25 -17.88 12.68
CA HIS A 105 2.43 -17.58 13.86
C HIS A 105 3.03 -18.21 15.14
N GLU A 106 3.38 -19.49 15.08
CA GLU A 106 4.00 -20.23 16.18
C GLU A 106 5.34 -19.63 16.61
N LYS A 107 6.24 -19.40 15.65
CA LYS A 107 7.56 -18.80 15.92
C LYS A 107 7.46 -17.40 16.52
N LEU A 108 6.48 -16.60 16.11
CA LEU A 108 6.27 -15.26 16.67
C LEU A 108 5.73 -15.35 18.09
N ARG A 109 4.83 -16.30 18.37
CA ARG A 109 4.34 -16.58 19.73
C ARG A 109 5.49 -17.02 20.64
N ASP A 110 6.29 -18.01 20.22
CA ASP A 110 7.45 -18.49 20.97
C ASP A 110 8.49 -17.38 21.24
N ARG A 111 8.63 -16.45 20.29
CA ARG A 111 9.49 -15.28 20.47
C ARG A 111 8.92 -14.33 21.53
N LEU A 112 7.61 -14.05 21.50
CA LEU A 112 6.96 -13.24 22.53
C LEU A 112 7.03 -13.88 23.90
N ASP A 113 6.83 -15.19 24.02
CA ASP A 113 6.90 -15.90 25.30
C ASP A 113 8.31 -15.79 25.90
N ARG A 114 9.36 -15.90 25.10
CA ARG A 114 10.75 -15.68 25.56
C ARG A 114 11.03 -14.25 25.99
N ASP A 115 10.59 -13.29 25.20
CA ASP A 115 10.78 -11.86 25.50
C ASP A 115 10.00 -11.49 26.78
N PHE A 116 8.79 -12.01 26.95
CA PHE A 116 7.94 -11.80 28.13
C PHE A 116 8.52 -12.44 29.40
N ALA A 117 9.11 -13.62 29.30
CA ALA A 117 9.83 -14.22 30.44
C ALA A 117 11.03 -13.37 30.85
N LYS A 118 11.77 -12.79 29.88
CA LYS A 118 12.90 -11.87 30.14
C LYS A 118 12.48 -10.58 30.82
N TYR A 119 11.29 -10.07 30.50
CA TYR A 119 10.79 -8.77 30.94
C TYR A 119 9.58 -8.85 31.88
N GLU A 120 9.38 -9.97 32.59
CA GLU A 120 8.19 -10.30 33.37
C GLU A 120 7.71 -9.18 34.29
N GLN A 121 8.65 -8.48 34.97
CA GLN A 121 8.37 -7.41 35.93
C GLN A 121 8.33 -6.01 35.29
N LYS A 122 8.47 -5.89 33.98
CA LYS A 122 8.46 -4.60 33.28
C LYS A 122 7.07 -4.27 32.73
N HIS A 123 6.85 -2.99 32.46
CA HIS A 123 5.69 -2.56 31.66
C HIS A 123 5.75 -3.14 30.26
N LEU A 124 4.61 -3.41 29.68
CA LEU A 124 4.46 -4.06 28.36
C LEU A 124 5.13 -3.26 27.26
N HIS A 125 5.05 -1.92 27.31
CA HIS A 125 5.83 -1.05 26.42
C HIS A 125 7.30 -1.45 26.37
N ASN A 126 7.93 -1.60 27.55
CA ASN A 126 9.35 -1.94 27.64
C ASN A 126 9.63 -3.38 27.17
N GLY A 127 8.69 -4.31 27.40
CA GLY A 127 8.77 -5.69 26.95
C GLY A 127 8.75 -5.85 25.43
N MET A 128 8.28 -4.81 24.69
CA MET A 128 8.19 -4.83 23.23
C MET A 128 9.38 -4.17 22.51
N MET A 129 10.31 -3.55 23.25
CA MET A 129 11.41 -2.76 22.64
C MET A 129 12.37 -3.61 21.79
N ASP A 130 12.56 -4.88 22.12
CA ASP A 130 13.39 -5.81 21.33
C ASP A 130 12.70 -6.27 20.03
N LEU A 131 11.41 -5.99 19.90
CA LEU A 131 10.60 -6.48 18.79
C LEU A 131 10.18 -5.37 17.81
N LEU A 132 9.90 -4.16 18.30
CA LEU A 132 9.34 -3.06 17.52
C LEU A 132 10.12 -1.75 17.70
N PRO A 133 10.11 -0.86 16.68
CA PRO A 133 10.50 0.54 16.87
C PRO A 133 9.67 1.18 17.98
N LYS A 134 10.33 1.94 18.87
CA LYS A 134 9.71 2.53 20.06
C LYS A 134 8.41 3.28 19.74
N CYS A 135 8.41 4.10 18.69
CA CYS A 135 7.24 4.90 18.30
C CYS A 135 6.05 4.07 17.81
N LEU A 136 6.25 2.80 17.46
CA LEU A 136 5.18 1.93 16.97
C LEU A 136 4.58 1.03 18.07
N ILE A 137 5.24 0.93 19.24
CA ILE A 137 4.85 0.01 20.31
C ILE A 137 3.43 0.31 20.80
N ASP A 138 3.16 1.53 21.23
CA ASP A 138 1.88 1.89 21.85
C ASP A 138 0.73 1.80 20.84
N ILE A 139 1.01 2.05 19.56
CA ILE A 139 0.05 1.88 18.46
C ILE A 139 -0.34 0.41 18.31
N VAL A 140 0.64 -0.49 18.28
CA VAL A 140 0.41 -1.93 18.17
C VAL A 140 -0.31 -2.46 19.42
N LEU A 141 0.08 -2.02 20.60
CA LEU A 141 -0.59 -2.39 21.85
C LEU A 141 -2.03 -1.90 21.89
N SER A 142 -2.29 -0.67 21.50
CA SER A 142 -3.65 -0.11 21.39
C SER A 142 -4.49 -0.92 20.39
N ALA A 143 -3.96 -1.25 19.22
CA ALA A 143 -4.64 -2.08 18.23
C ALA A 143 -4.93 -3.51 18.75
N ALA A 144 -4.07 -4.04 19.63
CA ALA A 144 -4.27 -5.30 20.32
C ALA A 144 -5.18 -5.18 21.57
N GLN A 145 -5.71 -3.99 21.87
CA GLN A 145 -6.51 -3.68 23.06
C GLN A 145 -5.77 -3.95 24.38
N LEU A 146 -4.48 -3.63 24.41
CA LEU A 146 -3.60 -3.79 25.56
C LEU A 146 -3.09 -2.41 26.04
N SER A 147 -3.03 -2.24 27.37
CA SER A 147 -2.41 -1.04 27.93
C SER A 147 -0.89 -1.16 27.93
N PRO A 148 -0.15 -0.13 27.47
CA PRO A 148 1.32 -0.07 27.56
C PRO A 148 1.85 -0.21 29.00
N ASP A 149 1.07 0.22 29.98
CA ASP A 149 1.43 0.23 31.41
C ASP A 149 1.16 -1.12 32.10
N SER A 150 0.51 -2.07 31.44
CA SER A 150 0.31 -3.42 31.98
C SER A 150 1.65 -4.09 32.24
N ILE A 151 1.74 -4.84 33.36
CA ILE A 151 2.93 -5.65 33.66
C ILE A 151 2.93 -6.89 32.75
N VAL A 152 4.08 -7.15 32.13
CA VAL A 152 4.26 -8.25 31.15
C VAL A 152 3.82 -9.60 31.72
N GLY A 153 4.18 -9.91 32.97
CA GLY A 153 3.81 -11.16 33.65
C GLY A 153 2.30 -11.35 33.85
N HIS A 154 1.51 -10.28 33.78
CA HIS A 154 0.05 -10.34 33.94
C HIS A 154 -0.69 -10.52 32.63
N ILE A 155 0.01 -10.54 31.48
CA ILE A 155 -0.59 -10.71 30.16
C ILE A 155 -1.00 -12.17 29.95
N SER A 156 -2.29 -12.38 29.83
CA SER A 156 -2.88 -13.72 29.62
C SER A 156 -2.51 -14.30 28.24
N SER A 157 -2.63 -15.62 28.10
CA SER A 157 -2.40 -16.30 26.80
C SER A 157 -3.31 -15.78 25.70
N LYS A 158 -4.57 -15.42 26.01
CA LYS A 158 -5.50 -14.83 25.04
C LYS A 158 -5.03 -13.45 24.56
N GLN A 159 -4.50 -12.64 25.46
CA GLN A 159 -3.95 -11.32 25.14
C GLN A 159 -2.67 -11.42 24.29
N ARG A 160 -1.80 -12.39 24.61
CA ARG A 160 -0.60 -12.69 23.78
C ARG A 160 -0.99 -13.12 22.37
N GLU A 161 -2.00 -13.97 22.26
CA GLU A 161 -2.52 -14.40 20.96
C GLU A 161 -3.09 -13.22 20.14
N CYS A 162 -3.81 -12.30 20.78
CA CYS A 162 -4.29 -11.07 20.15
C CYS A 162 -3.12 -10.22 19.65
N LEU A 163 -2.07 -10.07 20.46
CA LEU A 163 -0.86 -9.32 20.11
C LEU A 163 -0.14 -9.96 18.91
N VAL A 164 0.00 -11.30 18.89
CA VAL A 164 0.59 -12.02 17.74
C VAL A 164 -0.18 -11.72 16.46
N ARG A 165 -1.51 -11.81 16.50
CA ARG A 165 -2.38 -11.51 15.35
C ARG A 165 -2.23 -10.06 14.88
N THR A 166 -2.18 -9.12 15.81
CA THR A 166 -1.99 -7.70 15.51
C THR A 166 -0.63 -7.45 14.86
N LEU A 167 0.44 -8.07 15.35
CA LEU A 167 1.77 -7.99 14.74
C LEU A 167 1.82 -8.55 13.31
N GLN A 168 0.99 -9.55 13.02
CA GLN A 168 0.89 -10.16 11.69
C GLN A 168 -0.11 -9.46 10.76
N ALA A 169 -1.00 -8.63 11.30
CA ALA A 169 -2.03 -7.94 10.55
C ALA A 169 -2.45 -6.63 11.23
N LEU A 170 -1.49 -5.71 11.44
CA LEU A 170 -1.81 -4.37 11.94
C LEU A 170 -2.71 -3.67 10.91
N PRO A 171 -3.97 -3.33 11.29
CA PRO A 171 -4.94 -2.81 10.34
C PRO A 171 -4.74 -1.31 10.09
N LEU A 172 -4.92 -0.92 8.83
CA LEU A 172 -5.09 0.44 8.36
C LEU A 172 -6.28 0.49 7.40
N THR A 173 -7.00 1.59 7.39
CA THR A 173 -8.12 1.83 6.49
C THR A 173 -7.71 2.83 5.42
N ILE A 174 -7.64 2.40 4.18
CA ILE A 174 -7.37 3.29 3.04
C ILE A 174 -8.68 3.96 2.63
N VAL A 175 -8.69 5.28 2.64
CA VAL A 175 -9.85 6.12 2.29
C VAL A 175 -9.65 6.91 1.00
N GLY A 176 -8.46 6.84 0.42
CA GLY A 176 -8.13 7.55 -0.81
C GLY A 176 -6.68 7.39 -1.22
N THR A 177 -6.34 8.04 -2.31
CA THR A 177 -4.98 8.20 -2.80
C THR A 177 -4.59 9.67 -2.77
N ARG A 178 -3.30 9.96 -2.89
CA ARG A 178 -2.87 11.32 -3.24
C ARG A 178 -3.33 11.65 -4.67
N PRO A 179 -3.46 12.95 -5.02
CA PRO A 179 -3.98 13.37 -6.32
C PRO A 179 -3.09 12.88 -7.48
N LEU A 180 -3.67 12.88 -8.69
CA LEU A 180 -2.97 12.48 -9.92
C LEU A 180 -1.68 13.27 -10.15
N SER A 181 -1.61 14.52 -9.71
CA SER A 181 -0.40 15.36 -9.81
C SER A 181 0.79 14.86 -8.97
N GLU A 182 0.53 14.00 -7.98
CA GLU A 182 1.56 13.37 -7.14
C GLU A 182 1.84 11.91 -7.54
N ALA A 183 1.11 11.38 -8.50
CA ALA A 183 1.32 10.03 -9.01
C ALA A 183 2.60 9.95 -9.85
N ILE A 184 3.35 8.87 -9.71
CA ILE A 184 4.53 8.61 -10.55
C ILE A 184 4.08 8.21 -11.95
N VAL A 185 2.95 7.51 -12.06
CA VAL A 185 2.38 6.97 -13.30
C VAL A 185 0.88 7.20 -13.33
N THR A 186 0.36 7.44 -14.54
CA THR A 186 -1.08 7.46 -14.81
C THR A 186 -1.49 6.08 -15.32
N ALA A 187 -2.51 5.47 -14.68
CA ALA A 187 -3.17 4.29 -15.22
C ALA A 187 -4.40 4.67 -16.04
N GLY A 188 -4.75 3.86 -17.03
CA GLY A 188 -5.71 4.18 -18.05
C GLY A 188 -5.08 4.91 -19.24
N GLY A 189 -5.84 5.17 -20.29
CA GLY A 189 -5.35 5.82 -21.50
C GLY A 189 -6.10 5.41 -22.74
N VAL A 190 -5.52 5.65 -23.91
CA VAL A 190 -6.07 5.23 -25.20
C VAL A 190 -6.05 3.70 -25.27
N ALA A 191 -7.22 3.12 -25.53
CA ALA A 191 -7.42 1.68 -25.55
C ALA A 191 -6.48 0.96 -26.54
N THR A 192 -5.62 0.08 -26.01
CA THR A 192 -4.59 -0.63 -26.80
C THR A 192 -5.15 -1.42 -27.98
N ARG A 193 -6.40 -1.92 -27.90
CA ARG A 193 -7.07 -2.61 -28.99
C ARG A 193 -7.25 -1.75 -30.27
N GLU A 194 -7.25 -0.43 -30.12
CA GLU A 194 -7.43 0.55 -31.19
C GLU A 194 -6.10 1.05 -31.77
N ILE A 195 -4.98 0.52 -31.27
CA ILE A 195 -3.61 0.85 -31.69
C ILE A 195 -2.95 -0.39 -32.29
N ASP A 196 -2.20 -0.23 -33.36
CA ASP A 196 -1.35 -1.28 -33.90
C ASP A 196 -0.07 -1.37 -33.03
N PRO A 197 0.19 -2.51 -32.35
CA PRO A 197 1.31 -2.64 -31.44
C PRO A 197 2.70 -2.66 -32.11
N ARG A 198 2.75 -2.78 -33.45
CA ARG A 198 4.02 -2.82 -34.19
C ARG A 198 4.45 -1.43 -34.68
N THR A 199 3.48 -0.58 -34.95
CA THR A 199 3.72 0.74 -35.56
C THR A 199 3.28 1.88 -34.67
N MET A 200 2.53 1.57 -33.61
CA MET A 200 1.83 2.53 -32.74
C MET A 200 0.83 3.42 -33.50
N ALA A 201 0.44 3.02 -34.70
CA ALA A 201 -0.55 3.73 -35.51
C ALA A 201 -1.97 3.47 -34.99
N SER A 202 -2.81 4.48 -35.08
CA SER A 202 -4.26 4.34 -34.90
C SER A 202 -4.83 3.39 -35.94
N LYS A 203 -5.71 2.47 -35.49
CA LYS A 203 -6.53 1.65 -36.39
C LYS A 203 -7.79 2.36 -36.87
N LEU A 204 -8.12 3.51 -36.29
CA LEU A 204 -9.34 4.27 -36.59
C LEU A 204 -9.07 5.47 -37.51
N VAL A 205 -7.91 6.12 -37.35
CA VAL A 205 -7.57 7.35 -38.06
C VAL A 205 -6.21 7.19 -38.77
N HIS A 206 -6.23 7.24 -40.11
CA HIS A 206 -5.00 7.14 -40.89
C HIS A 206 -4.06 8.32 -40.60
N GLY A 207 -2.77 8.01 -40.41
CA GLY A 207 -1.74 9.03 -40.16
C GLY A 207 -1.65 9.51 -38.69
N LEU A 208 -2.49 8.98 -37.78
CA LEU A 208 -2.41 9.26 -36.35
C LEU A 208 -1.61 8.15 -35.64
N TYR A 209 -0.71 8.56 -34.74
CA TYR A 209 0.12 7.64 -33.92
C TYR A 209 0.03 8.03 -32.45
N PHE A 210 0.20 7.02 -31.57
CA PHE A 210 0.21 7.22 -30.14
C PHE A 210 1.55 6.77 -29.54
N ALA A 211 2.02 7.46 -28.51
CA ALA A 211 3.26 7.11 -27.82
C ALA A 211 3.21 7.53 -26.34
N GLY A 212 4.02 6.90 -25.52
CA GLY A 212 4.19 7.25 -24.11
C GLY A 212 2.99 6.83 -23.23
N GLU A 213 2.86 7.49 -22.08
CA GLU A 213 1.82 7.22 -21.08
C GLU A 213 0.39 7.59 -21.53
N LEU A 214 0.22 8.06 -22.75
CA LEU A 214 -1.08 8.29 -23.34
C LEU A 214 -1.80 6.97 -23.66
N VAL A 215 -1.03 5.91 -23.92
CA VAL A 215 -1.54 4.55 -24.19
C VAL A 215 -1.92 3.88 -22.87
N ASP A 216 -3.01 3.12 -22.86
CA ASP A 216 -3.47 2.36 -21.69
C ASP A 216 -2.53 1.17 -21.40
N VAL A 217 -1.32 1.50 -20.94
CA VAL A 217 -0.28 0.54 -20.51
C VAL A 217 0.37 1.10 -19.25
N ASP A 218 0.25 0.35 -18.16
CA ASP A 218 0.93 0.67 -16.91
C ASP A 218 1.57 -0.59 -16.30
N ALA A 219 2.66 -0.41 -15.57
CA ALA A 219 3.44 -1.47 -14.97
C ALA A 219 3.90 -1.10 -13.55
N TYR A 220 4.46 -2.08 -12.85
CA TYR A 220 5.06 -1.88 -11.53
C TYR A 220 6.30 -0.97 -11.57
N THR A 221 6.80 -0.58 -10.40
CA THR A 221 8.06 0.14 -10.24
C THR A 221 9.24 -0.65 -10.81
N GLY A 222 10.32 0.05 -11.23
CA GLY A 222 11.52 -0.60 -11.77
C GLY A 222 11.89 -0.21 -13.20
N GLY A 223 11.35 0.91 -13.71
CA GLY A 223 11.66 1.43 -15.04
C GLY A 223 10.79 0.87 -16.17
N TYR A 224 9.92 -0.09 -15.90
CA TYR A 224 9.05 -0.72 -16.92
C TYR A 224 8.12 0.28 -17.62
N ASN A 225 7.58 1.27 -16.89
CA ASN A 225 6.73 2.31 -17.47
C ASN A 225 7.49 3.18 -18.46
N LEU A 226 8.72 3.60 -18.11
CA LEU A 226 9.58 4.35 -19.02
C LEU A 226 9.96 3.52 -20.25
N GLN A 227 10.27 2.24 -20.06
CA GLN A 227 10.57 1.37 -21.18
C GLN A 227 9.37 1.22 -22.12
N ALA A 228 8.17 0.97 -21.57
CA ALA A 228 6.95 0.89 -22.38
C ALA A 228 6.62 2.19 -23.11
N ALA A 229 6.92 3.35 -22.48
CA ALA A 229 6.68 4.67 -23.09
C ALA A 229 7.64 5.01 -24.25
N PHE A 230 8.86 4.44 -24.23
CA PHE A 230 9.91 4.72 -25.22
C PHE A 230 10.15 3.56 -26.20
N SER A 231 9.42 2.46 -26.11
CA SER A 231 9.50 1.33 -27.04
C SER A 231 8.51 1.44 -28.17
#